data_bf1d86326403dc2114fc0d2894e64cc5
#
_entry.id   bf1d86326403dc2114fc0d2894e64cc5
#
_cell.length_a   1.000
_cell.length_b   1.000
_cell.length_c   1.000
_cell.angle_alpha   90.00
_cell.angle_beta   90.00
_cell.angle_gamma   90.00
#
_symmetry.space_group_name_H-M   'P 1'
#
loop_
_entity.id
_entity.type
_entity.pdbx_description
1 polymer ?
#
loop_
_entity_poly.entity_id
_entity_poly.type
_entity_poly.pdbx_seq_one_letter_code
_entity_poly.pdbx_strand_id
1 'polypeptide(L)'
;MKIKLLITVSLIFIFAKLTSAAELQVITVALVSPSWSTGLPTAVARGAGFFRNEGLEVRPVTLASSGPIMMALLMSGQAEMVIAGGVAILRGISRGAPVVVIGGHLSRMSYALIGGKGLKTVDDLKGKTIGITGIGGIGEFAVVESLKRNGLVKDRDFNLLNIEGGTAARMAALKAGKVHAVPVTPGQRVQAEKDGFTIVLDVRDSLAELPSNIVASTKEFARSNPDTTTRFLRAIARAMDLIRQDKDKAIAPGRDNGLRGDAAIERKALDYYIQDLDIGINKNNVEALLRLLDIADPPEKFFDDTYLSRALAR
;
A
#
# COMPACT_ATOMS: atom_id res chain seq x y z
N MET A 1 61.71 65.78 -5.37
CA MET A 1 61.39 64.74 -4.40
C MET A 1 59.98 64.19 -4.78
N LYS A 2 59.92 63.07 -5.53
CA LYS A 2 58.68 62.50 -6.01
C LYS A 2 58.33 61.23 -5.20
N ILE A 3 57.25 61.30 -4.41
CA ILE A 3 56.74 60.21 -3.64
C ILE A 3 55.88 59.36 -4.52
N LYS A 4 56.26 58.09 -4.78
CA LYS A 4 55.45 57.12 -5.48
C LYS A 4 54.56 56.42 -4.43
N LEU A 5 53.23 56.58 -4.59
CA LEU A 5 52.21 55.89 -3.81
C LEU A 5 51.98 54.54 -4.45
N LEU A 6 52.35 53.44 -3.79
CA LEU A 6 51.99 52.05 -4.19
C LEU A 6 50.61 51.75 -3.64
N ILE A 7 49.66 51.59 -4.51
CA ILE A 7 48.33 51.08 -4.18
C ILE A 7 48.35 49.53 -4.33
N THR A 8 48.36 48.82 -3.21
CA THR A 8 48.24 47.36 -3.22
C THR A 8 46.74 47.01 -3.28
N VAL A 9 46.28 46.53 -4.42
CA VAL A 9 44.91 46.01 -4.56
C VAL A 9 44.91 44.55 -4.06
N SER A 10 44.36 44.31 -2.87
CA SER A 10 44.09 42.94 -2.35
C SER A 10 42.84 42.40 -3.01
N LEU A 11 42.99 41.47 -3.95
CA LEU A 11 41.92 40.73 -4.56
C LEU A 11 41.42 39.64 -3.61
N ILE A 12 40.33 39.89 -2.90
CA ILE A 12 39.68 38.90 -2.03
C ILE A 12 38.84 37.99 -2.97
N PHE A 13 39.36 36.79 -3.25
CA PHE A 13 38.60 35.73 -3.90
C PHE A 13 37.61 35.17 -2.88
N ILE A 14 36.36 35.62 -2.96
CA ILE A 14 35.22 34.95 -2.29
C ILE A 14 34.92 33.69 -3.08
N PHE A 15 35.42 32.56 -2.61
CA PHE A 15 34.94 31.25 -3.08
C PHE A 15 33.50 31.06 -2.58
N ALA A 16 32.53 31.50 -3.35
CA ALA A 16 31.16 31.05 -3.18
C ALA A 16 31.17 29.54 -3.43
N LYS A 17 31.09 28.75 -2.35
CA LYS A 17 30.71 27.32 -2.49
C LYS A 17 29.32 27.31 -3.12
N LEU A 18 29.25 27.10 -4.44
CA LEU A 18 28.05 26.62 -5.06
C LEU A 18 27.79 25.24 -4.42
N THR A 19 26.91 25.19 -3.44
CA THR A 19 26.27 23.96 -3.02
C THR A 19 25.45 23.51 -4.23
N SER A 20 26.04 22.65 -5.05
CA SER A 20 25.28 21.88 -6.03
C SER A 20 24.17 21.18 -5.25
N ALA A 21 22.93 21.55 -5.52
CA ALA A 21 21.81 20.78 -4.99
C ALA A 21 22.04 19.34 -5.47
N ALA A 22 22.28 18.42 -4.55
CA ALA A 22 22.50 17.02 -4.91
C ALA A 22 21.32 16.56 -5.74
N GLU A 23 21.58 16.03 -6.93
CA GLU A 23 20.55 15.51 -7.81
C GLU A 23 19.77 14.40 -7.08
N LEU A 24 18.44 14.54 -7.04
CA LEU A 24 17.60 13.57 -6.36
C LEU A 24 17.60 12.26 -7.17
N GLN A 25 17.80 11.15 -6.48
CA GLN A 25 17.68 9.84 -7.09
C GLN A 25 16.21 9.54 -7.35
N VAL A 26 15.86 9.36 -8.63
CA VAL A 26 14.49 9.06 -9.06
C VAL A 26 14.22 7.58 -8.90
N ILE A 27 13.11 7.22 -8.27
CA ILE A 27 12.59 5.84 -8.19
C ILE A 27 11.09 5.81 -8.49
N THR A 28 10.65 4.77 -9.17
CA THR A 28 9.24 4.49 -9.47
C THR A 28 8.68 3.52 -8.44
N VAL A 29 7.58 3.88 -7.82
CA VAL A 29 6.88 3.04 -6.84
C VAL A 29 5.47 2.76 -7.34
N ALA A 30 5.14 1.50 -7.62
CA ALA A 30 3.81 1.13 -8.05
C ALA A 30 2.90 0.83 -6.85
N LEU A 31 1.70 1.43 -6.88
CA LEU A 31 0.67 1.30 -5.87
C LEU A 31 -0.52 0.54 -6.47
N VAL A 32 -0.92 -0.56 -5.84
CA VAL A 32 -1.99 -1.43 -6.35
C VAL A 32 -3.35 -0.74 -6.42
N SER A 33 -3.56 0.32 -5.68
CA SER A 33 -4.84 1.02 -5.60
C SER A 33 -4.65 2.52 -5.35
N PRO A 34 -5.50 3.39 -5.93
CA PRO A 34 -5.55 4.81 -5.59
C PRO A 34 -6.26 5.09 -4.25
N SER A 35 -6.59 4.06 -3.47
CA SER A 35 -7.24 4.23 -2.17
C SER A 35 -6.31 4.90 -1.17
N TRP A 36 -6.89 5.65 -0.25
CA TRP A 36 -6.15 6.32 0.82
C TRP A 36 -5.40 5.32 1.70
N SER A 37 -6.00 4.19 2.04
CA SER A 37 -5.33 3.17 2.85
C SER A 37 -4.05 2.61 2.21
N THR A 38 -3.96 2.59 0.87
CA THR A 38 -2.75 2.18 0.16
C THR A 38 -1.80 3.36 -0.10
N GLY A 39 -2.33 4.51 -0.51
CA GLY A 39 -1.51 5.60 -1.03
C GLY A 39 -1.08 6.64 -0.01
N LEU A 40 -1.77 6.75 1.14
CA LEU A 40 -1.56 7.86 2.07
C LEU A 40 -0.13 7.98 2.60
N PRO A 41 0.55 6.92 3.07
CA PRO A 41 1.93 7.05 3.52
C PRO A 41 2.87 7.61 2.44
N THR A 42 2.73 7.14 1.19
CA THR A 42 3.53 7.65 0.06
C THR A 42 3.19 9.11 -0.26
N ALA A 43 1.91 9.49 -0.25
CA ALA A 43 1.46 10.85 -0.50
C ALA A 43 1.96 11.82 0.59
N VAL A 44 1.89 11.41 1.86
CA VAL A 44 2.42 12.19 2.99
C VAL A 44 3.94 12.30 2.92
N ALA A 45 4.65 11.22 2.62
CA ALA A 45 6.11 11.26 2.47
C ALA A 45 6.57 12.24 1.37
N ARG A 46 5.79 12.31 0.26
CA ARG A 46 6.03 13.29 -0.80
C ARG A 46 5.69 14.72 -0.37
N GLY A 47 4.49 14.93 0.14
CA GLY A 47 3.97 16.25 0.50
C GLY A 47 4.70 16.90 1.68
N ALA A 48 5.13 16.11 2.66
CA ALA A 48 5.94 16.56 3.80
C ALA A 48 7.44 16.64 3.47
N GLY A 49 7.85 16.33 2.24
CA GLY A 49 9.24 16.40 1.81
C GLY A 49 10.15 15.30 2.39
N PHE A 50 9.60 14.24 2.99
CA PHE A 50 10.43 13.21 3.62
C PHE A 50 11.29 12.46 2.59
N PHE A 51 10.79 12.20 1.39
CA PHE A 51 11.61 11.61 0.33
C PHE A 51 12.74 12.55 -0.11
N ARG A 52 12.45 13.83 -0.30
CA ARG A 52 13.48 14.82 -0.67
C ARG A 52 14.56 14.97 0.38
N ASN A 53 14.19 14.94 1.67
CA ASN A 53 15.12 14.97 2.78
C ASN A 53 16.04 13.74 2.81
N GLU A 54 15.61 12.64 2.21
CA GLU A 54 16.39 11.42 1.99
C GLU A 54 17.08 11.40 0.61
N GLY A 55 17.09 12.51 -0.13
CA GLY A 55 17.71 12.59 -1.47
C GLY A 55 16.97 11.77 -2.54
N LEU A 56 15.66 11.53 -2.37
CA LEU A 56 14.85 10.76 -3.30
C LEU A 56 13.77 11.61 -3.97
N GLU A 57 13.53 11.34 -5.26
CA GLU A 57 12.32 11.71 -5.96
C GLU A 57 11.50 10.45 -6.26
N VAL A 58 10.40 10.28 -5.55
CA VAL A 58 9.51 9.14 -5.74
C VAL A 58 8.41 9.48 -6.74
N ARG A 59 8.34 8.70 -7.83
CA ARG A 59 7.28 8.75 -8.85
C ARG A 59 6.27 7.63 -8.58
N PRO A 60 5.12 7.93 -7.97
CA PRO A 60 4.11 6.89 -7.76
C PRO A 60 3.37 6.61 -9.07
N VAL A 61 3.26 5.34 -9.43
CA VAL A 61 2.39 4.82 -10.47
C VAL A 61 1.24 4.09 -9.80
N THR A 62 0.04 4.61 -9.90
CA THR A 62 -1.12 4.03 -9.23
C THR A 62 -2.03 3.37 -10.25
N LEU A 63 -2.26 2.07 -10.07
CA LEU A 63 -3.12 1.27 -10.92
C LEU A 63 -4.29 0.74 -10.09
N ALA A 64 -5.52 0.89 -10.60
CA ALA A 64 -6.69 0.22 -10.02
C ALA A 64 -6.69 -1.24 -10.49
N SER A 65 -5.75 -2.06 -9.98
CA SER A 65 -5.41 -3.35 -10.54
C SER A 65 -5.24 -4.44 -9.46
N SER A 66 -4.59 -5.51 -9.78
CA SER A 66 -4.40 -6.67 -8.90
C SER A 66 -2.93 -6.93 -8.58
N GLY A 67 -2.67 -7.74 -7.54
CA GLY A 67 -1.32 -8.12 -7.14
C GLY A 67 -0.48 -8.77 -8.24
N PRO A 68 -1.02 -9.66 -9.09
CA PRO A 68 -0.29 -10.20 -10.24
C PRO A 68 0.28 -9.14 -11.19
N ILE A 69 -0.46 -8.06 -11.45
CA ILE A 69 0.02 -6.95 -12.28
C ILE A 69 1.17 -6.21 -11.59
N MET A 70 1.12 -6.03 -10.27
CA MET A 70 2.22 -5.45 -9.50
C MET A 70 3.50 -6.28 -9.61
N MET A 71 3.37 -7.62 -9.58
CA MET A 71 4.50 -8.52 -9.83
C MET A 71 5.08 -8.33 -11.22
N ALA A 72 4.24 -8.19 -12.25
CA ALA A 72 4.70 -7.96 -13.62
C ALA A 72 5.47 -6.63 -13.75
N LEU A 73 5.04 -5.56 -13.07
CA LEU A 73 5.76 -4.27 -13.06
C LEU A 73 7.14 -4.38 -12.42
N LEU A 74 7.29 -5.12 -11.31
CA LEU A 74 8.60 -5.39 -10.72
C LEU A 74 9.48 -6.19 -11.67
N MET A 75 8.96 -7.29 -12.22
CA MET A 75 9.72 -8.19 -13.06
C MET A 75 10.16 -7.58 -14.39
N SER A 76 9.40 -6.60 -14.91
CA SER A 76 9.74 -5.85 -16.12
C SER A 76 10.64 -4.63 -15.89
N GLY A 77 10.97 -4.31 -14.62
CA GLY A 77 11.73 -3.12 -14.27
C GLY A 77 10.98 -1.79 -14.47
N GLN A 78 9.66 -1.84 -14.65
CA GLN A 78 8.84 -0.62 -14.76
C GLN A 78 8.59 0.04 -13.39
N ALA A 79 8.84 -0.67 -12.31
CA ALA A 79 8.87 -0.12 -10.97
C ALA A 79 10.00 -0.78 -10.16
N GLU A 80 10.72 0.02 -9.39
CA GLU A 80 11.76 -0.45 -8.47
C GLU A 80 11.16 -1.07 -7.22
N MET A 81 9.98 -0.56 -6.81
CA MET A 81 9.27 -1.05 -5.63
C MET A 81 7.76 -1.06 -5.89
N VAL A 82 7.07 -1.93 -5.16
CA VAL A 82 5.60 -1.99 -5.17
C VAL A 82 5.04 -1.96 -3.75
N ILE A 83 3.88 -1.35 -3.60
CA ILE A 83 3.02 -1.46 -2.41
C ILE A 83 1.76 -2.19 -2.85
N ALA A 84 1.63 -3.45 -2.45
CA ALA A 84 0.61 -4.34 -2.95
C ALA A 84 0.20 -5.40 -1.92
N GLY A 85 -0.89 -6.11 -2.20
CA GLY A 85 -1.36 -7.22 -1.36
C GLY A 85 -0.35 -8.36 -1.28
N GLY A 86 -0.09 -8.83 -0.05
CA GLY A 86 0.92 -9.86 0.23
C GLY A 86 0.68 -11.18 -0.50
N VAL A 87 -0.58 -11.57 -0.73
CA VAL A 87 -0.95 -12.87 -1.35
C VAL A 87 -0.23 -13.11 -2.68
N ALA A 88 -0.32 -12.17 -3.62
CA ALA A 88 0.28 -12.34 -4.94
C ALA A 88 1.82 -12.30 -4.88
N ILE A 89 2.39 -11.46 -4.02
CA ILE A 89 3.84 -11.34 -3.82
C ILE A 89 4.39 -12.65 -3.25
N LEU A 90 3.81 -13.19 -2.17
CA LEU A 90 4.28 -14.43 -1.56
C LEU A 90 4.13 -15.63 -2.51
N ARG A 91 3.01 -15.74 -3.23
CA ARG A 91 2.84 -16.78 -4.27
C ARG A 91 3.89 -16.67 -5.38
N GLY A 92 4.23 -15.45 -5.80
CA GLY A 92 5.26 -15.21 -6.80
C GLY A 92 6.65 -15.68 -6.31
N ILE A 93 7.02 -15.28 -5.09
CA ILE A 93 8.30 -15.68 -4.46
C ILE A 93 8.37 -17.19 -4.29
N SER A 94 7.30 -17.83 -3.83
CA SER A 94 7.25 -19.30 -3.69
C SER A 94 7.50 -20.01 -5.02
N ARG A 95 7.01 -19.46 -6.12
CA ARG A 95 7.22 -19.96 -7.49
C ARG A 95 8.58 -19.56 -8.11
N GLY A 96 9.48 -18.98 -7.33
CA GLY A 96 10.83 -18.65 -7.75
C GLY A 96 11.03 -17.24 -8.32
N ALA A 97 10.04 -16.34 -8.22
CA ALA A 97 10.27 -14.95 -8.61
C ALA A 97 11.40 -14.33 -7.77
N PRO A 98 12.38 -13.62 -8.39
CA PRO A 98 13.49 -12.98 -7.69
C PRO A 98 13.05 -11.67 -7.01
N VAL A 99 12.01 -11.74 -6.19
CA VAL A 99 11.41 -10.67 -5.43
C VAL A 99 11.62 -10.91 -3.94
N VAL A 100 11.66 -9.84 -3.17
CA VAL A 100 11.79 -9.86 -1.72
C VAL A 100 10.88 -8.82 -1.10
N VAL A 101 10.25 -9.16 0.02
CA VAL A 101 9.52 -8.21 0.88
C VAL A 101 10.55 -7.45 1.71
N ILE A 102 10.52 -6.12 1.65
CA ILE A 102 11.48 -5.23 2.32
C ILE A 102 10.85 -4.42 3.45
N GLY A 103 9.53 -4.43 3.56
CA GLY A 103 8.79 -3.72 4.62
C GLY A 103 7.32 -4.10 4.67
N GLY A 104 6.68 -3.79 5.79
CA GLY A 104 5.24 -3.80 5.96
C GLY A 104 4.59 -2.56 5.34
N HIS A 105 3.27 -2.49 5.39
CA HIS A 105 2.51 -1.30 5.03
C HIS A 105 1.17 -1.25 5.78
N LEU A 106 0.33 -2.29 5.65
CA LEU A 106 -0.87 -2.50 6.44
C LEU A 106 -0.79 -3.88 7.08
N SER A 107 -0.62 -3.91 8.40
CA SER A 107 -0.42 -5.13 9.19
C SER A 107 -1.70 -5.98 9.33
N ARG A 108 -2.87 -5.43 8.97
CA ARG A 108 -4.16 -6.13 9.00
C ARG A 108 -4.96 -5.87 7.74
N MET A 109 -5.86 -6.80 7.40
CA MET A 109 -6.83 -6.61 6.34
C MET A 109 -7.93 -5.65 6.80
N SER A 110 -8.15 -4.58 6.05
CA SER A 110 -9.10 -3.52 6.41
C SER A 110 -10.32 -3.46 5.47
N TYR A 111 -10.68 -4.60 4.85
CA TYR A 111 -11.85 -4.68 3.98
C TYR A 111 -13.13 -4.88 4.79
N ALA A 112 -14.24 -4.39 4.24
CA ALA A 112 -15.58 -4.79 4.64
C ALA A 112 -16.32 -5.36 3.41
N LEU A 113 -17.16 -6.37 3.61
CA LEU A 113 -18.05 -6.89 2.58
C LEU A 113 -19.41 -6.21 2.75
N ILE A 114 -19.80 -5.40 1.78
CA ILE A 114 -21.12 -4.76 1.77
C ILE A 114 -22.09 -5.53 0.90
N GLY A 115 -23.32 -5.64 1.38
CA GLY A 115 -24.45 -6.27 0.69
C GLY A 115 -25.30 -5.24 -0.06
N GLY A 116 -25.89 -5.68 -1.16
CA GLY A 116 -26.95 -4.97 -1.85
C GLY A 116 -28.25 -4.97 -1.03
N LYS A 117 -29.31 -4.42 -1.62
CA LYS A 117 -30.61 -4.28 -0.95
C LYS A 117 -31.10 -5.61 -0.39
N GLY A 118 -31.43 -5.63 0.90
CA GLY A 118 -31.99 -6.78 1.59
C GLY A 118 -30.98 -7.77 2.18
N LEU A 119 -29.70 -7.67 1.86
CA LEU A 119 -28.65 -8.53 2.43
C LEU A 119 -28.12 -7.90 3.71
N LYS A 120 -28.17 -8.61 4.83
CA LYS A 120 -27.79 -8.11 6.15
C LYS A 120 -26.78 -9.01 6.88
N THR A 121 -26.76 -10.28 6.55
CA THR A 121 -25.97 -11.30 7.22
C THR A 121 -25.14 -12.11 6.21
N VAL A 122 -24.16 -12.86 6.71
CA VAL A 122 -23.36 -13.77 5.88
C VAL A 122 -24.25 -14.84 5.22
N ASP A 123 -25.26 -15.34 5.93
CA ASP A 123 -26.19 -16.37 5.40
C ASP A 123 -26.98 -15.88 4.22
N ASP A 124 -27.27 -14.59 4.11
CA ASP A 124 -27.96 -14.02 2.94
C ASP A 124 -27.13 -14.09 1.64
N LEU A 125 -25.84 -14.39 1.77
CA LEU A 125 -24.93 -14.56 0.62
C LEU A 125 -25.03 -15.94 -0.05
N LYS A 126 -25.77 -16.89 0.52
CA LYS A 126 -26.00 -18.21 -0.10
C LYS A 126 -26.70 -18.07 -1.46
N GLY A 127 -26.12 -18.69 -2.49
CA GLY A 127 -26.57 -18.59 -3.87
C GLY A 127 -26.30 -17.24 -4.54
N LYS A 128 -25.53 -16.34 -3.92
CA LYS A 128 -25.28 -14.99 -4.45
C LYS A 128 -23.95 -14.88 -5.19
N THR A 129 -23.85 -13.84 -6.01
CA THR A 129 -22.62 -13.48 -6.73
C THR A 129 -21.96 -12.28 -6.06
N ILE A 130 -20.68 -12.41 -5.75
CA ILE A 130 -19.86 -11.36 -5.11
C ILE A 130 -18.91 -10.78 -6.16
N GLY A 131 -18.94 -9.47 -6.34
CA GLY A 131 -18.04 -8.77 -7.25
C GLY A 131 -16.65 -8.55 -6.64
N ILE A 132 -15.61 -9.02 -7.30
CA ILE A 132 -14.20 -8.82 -6.87
C ILE A 132 -13.41 -8.10 -7.96
N THR A 133 -12.19 -7.66 -7.66
CA THR A 133 -11.23 -7.19 -8.66
C THR A 133 -9.98 -8.06 -8.62
N GLY A 134 -9.66 -8.69 -9.75
CA GLY A 134 -8.45 -9.47 -9.95
C GLY A 134 -8.47 -10.81 -9.22
N ILE A 135 -8.55 -11.88 -9.99
CA ILE A 135 -8.39 -13.26 -9.52
C ILE A 135 -6.95 -13.46 -9.04
N GLY A 136 -6.77 -14.18 -7.94
CA GLY A 136 -5.46 -14.40 -7.30
C GLY A 136 -4.94 -13.26 -6.45
N GLY A 137 -5.71 -12.16 -6.34
CA GLY A 137 -5.36 -10.99 -5.53
C GLY A 137 -5.85 -11.07 -4.09
N ILE A 138 -5.44 -10.06 -3.31
CA ILE A 138 -5.78 -9.96 -1.87
C ILE A 138 -7.30 -9.82 -1.64
N GLY A 139 -8.01 -9.13 -2.54
CA GLY A 139 -9.46 -8.93 -2.41
C GLY A 139 -10.27 -10.23 -2.58
N GLU A 140 -9.90 -11.07 -3.54
CA GLU A 140 -10.48 -12.42 -3.67
C GLU A 140 -10.18 -13.26 -2.43
N PHE A 141 -8.91 -13.32 -2.06
CA PHE A 141 -8.46 -14.08 -0.88
C PHE A 141 -9.22 -13.66 0.38
N ALA A 142 -9.32 -12.36 0.62
CA ALA A 142 -10.00 -11.82 1.79
C ALA A 142 -11.48 -12.23 1.85
N VAL A 143 -12.19 -12.17 0.72
CA VAL A 143 -13.59 -12.58 0.63
C VAL A 143 -13.74 -14.08 0.85
N VAL A 144 -12.98 -14.89 0.09
CA VAL A 144 -13.09 -16.35 0.13
C VAL A 144 -12.76 -16.89 1.51
N GLU A 145 -11.64 -16.46 2.10
CA GLU A 145 -11.20 -16.97 3.40
C GLU A 145 -12.11 -16.49 4.54
N SER A 146 -12.58 -15.23 4.51
CA SER A 146 -13.52 -14.73 5.52
C SER A 146 -14.85 -15.47 5.46
N LEU A 147 -15.40 -15.72 4.28
CA LEU A 147 -16.65 -16.44 4.11
C LEU A 147 -16.50 -17.92 4.49
N LYS A 148 -15.36 -18.55 4.17
CA LYS A 148 -15.03 -19.91 4.58
C LYS A 148 -15.03 -20.04 6.11
N ARG A 149 -14.41 -19.10 6.84
CA ARG A 149 -14.44 -19.06 8.31
C ARG A 149 -15.85 -18.88 8.89
N ASN A 150 -16.77 -18.33 8.08
CA ASN A 150 -18.18 -18.17 8.42
C ASN A 150 -19.07 -19.29 7.80
N GLY A 151 -18.46 -20.40 7.36
CA GLY A 151 -19.19 -21.60 6.90
C GLY A 151 -19.64 -21.60 5.45
N LEU A 152 -19.31 -20.56 4.65
CA LEU A 152 -19.65 -20.49 3.23
C LEU A 152 -18.44 -20.84 2.35
N VAL A 153 -18.64 -21.74 1.38
CA VAL A 153 -17.60 -22.23 0.47
C VAL A 153 -17.85 -21.70 -0.93
N LYS A 154 -16.79 -21.12 -1.54
CA LYS A 154 -16.80 -20.65 -2.92
C LYS A 154 -17.24 -21.77 -3.88
N ASP A 155 -17.95 -21.42 -4.94
CA ASP A 155 -18.49 -22.27 -6.01
C ASP A 155 -19.51 -23.33 -5.54
N ARG A 156 -19.77 -23.45 -4.22
CA ARG A 156 -20.85 -24.23 -3.64
C ARG A 156 -21.95 -23.32 -3.09
N ASP A 157 -21.57 -22.36 -2.25
CA ASP A 157 -22.51 -21.50 -1.52
C ASP A 157 -22.59 -20.09 -2.11
N PHE A 158 -21.57 -19.64 -2.83
CA PHE A 158 -21.55 -18.35 -3.52
C PHE A 158 -20.61 -18.39 -4.74
N ASN A 159 -20.81 -17.45 -5.67
CA ASN A 159 -19.97 -17.28 -6.85
C ASN A 159 -19.22 -15.96 -6.81
N LEU A 160 -18.08 -15.89 -7.52
CA LEU A 160 -17.33 -14.67 -7.72
C LEU A 160 -17.47 -14.17 -9.17
N LEU A 161 -17.59 -12.86 -9.34
CA LEU A 161 -17.53 -12.18 -10.62
C LEU A 161 -16.39 -11.17 -10.62
N ASN A 162 -15.45 -11.33 -11.57
CA ASN A 162 -14.38 -10.36 -11.74
C ASN A 162 -14.92 -9.08 -12.39
N ILE A 163 -14.68 -7.94 -11.75
CA ILE A 163 -15.10 -6.61 -12.22
C ILE A 163 -13.86 -5.71 -12.23
N GLU A 164 -13.36 -5.45 -13.42
CA GLU A 164 -12.23 -4.54 -13.61
C GLU A 164 -12.64 -3.08 -13.34
N GLY A 165 -11.66 -2.21 -13.05
CA GLY A 165 -11.88 -0.80 -12.73
C GLY A 165 -11.99 -0.49 -11.23
N GLY A 166 -11.59 -1.44 -10.39
CA GLY A 166 -11.47 -1.23 -8.94
C GLY A 166 -12.80 -1.11 -8.21
N THR A 167 -12.77 -0.49 -7.03
CA THR A 167 -13.97 -0.46 -6.15
C THR A 167 -15.10 0.38 -6.74
N ALA A 168 -14.81 1.45 -7.48
CA ALA A 168 -15.86 2.27 -8.10
C ALA A 168 -16.70 1.45 -9.08
N ALA A 169 -16.08 0.63 -9.93
CA ALA A 169 -16.78 -0.23 -10.86
C ALA A 169 -17.60 -1.32 -10.14
N ARG A 170 -17.05 -1.92 -9.06
CA ARG A 170 -17.79 -2.89 -8.24
C ARG A 170 -19.01 -2.27 -7.57
N MET A 171 -18.87 -1.05 -7.02
CA MET A 171 -19.99 -0.32 -6.43
C MET A 171 -21.09 -0.01 -7.45
N ALA A 172 -20.70 0.38 -8.66
CA ALA A 172 -21.66 0.59 -9.75
C ALA A 172 -22.39 -0.72 -10.12
N ALA A 173 -21.67 -1.84 -10.18
CA ALA A 173 -22.26 -3.15 -10.45
C ALA A 173 -23.22 -3.60 -9.32
N LEU A 174 -22.87 -3.33 -8.05
CA LEU A 174 -23.73 -3.57 -6.89
C LEU A 174 -25.02 -2.75 -6.97
N LYS A 175 -24.91 -1.44 -7.22
CA LYS A 175 -26.06 -0.52 -7.38
C LYS A 175 -26.97 -0.94 -8.55
N ALA A 176 -26.39 -1.47 -9.61
CA ALA A 176 -27.12 -1.98 -10.78
C ALA A 176 -27.68 -3.41 -10.60
N GLY A 177 -27.45 -4.05 -9.45
CA GLY A 177 -27.91 -5.43 -9.19
C GLY A 177 -27.19 -6.52 -9.99
N LYS A 178 -26.06 -6.19 -10.66
CA LYS A 178 -25.25 -7.18 -11.40
C LYS A 178 -24.50 -8.14 -10.46
N VAL A 179 -24.19 -7.68 -9.26
CA VAL A 179 -23.65 -8.47 -8.16
C VAL A 179 -24.41 -8.15 -6.88
N HIS A 180 -24.33 -9.04 -5.91
CA HIS A 180 -25.13 -8.98 -4.69
C HIS A 180 -24.33 -8.42 -3.50
N ALA A 181 -23.00 -8.58 -3.52
CA ALA A 181 -22.11 -8.00 -2.51
C ALA A 181 -20.77 -7.65 -3.15
N VAL A 182 -20.03 -6.75 -2.52
CA VAL A 182 -18.67 -6.36 -2.94
C VAL A 182 -17.77 -6.03 -1.74
N PRO A 183 -16.48 -6.39 -1.78
CA PRO A 183 -15.51 -5.89 -0.80
C PRO A 183 -15.17 -4.42 -1.08
N VAL A 184 -15.08 -3.64 -0.02
CA VAL A 184 -14.77 -2.22 -0.03
C VAL A 184 -13.61 -1.89 0.89
N THR A 185 -12.87 -0.84 0.56
CA THR A 185 -11.83 -0.27 1.43
C THR A 185 -12.44 0.65 2.49
N PRO A 186 -11.70 1.09 3.52
CA PRO A 186 -12.25 1.89 4.61
C PRO A 186 -13.00 3.16 4.17
N GLY A 187 -12.46 3.94 3.22
CA GLY A 187 -13.15 5.13 2.72
C GLY A 187 -14.47 4.81 2.05
N GLN A 188 -14.48 3.75 1.23
CA GLN A 188 -15.72 3.31 0.58
C GLN A 188 -16.70 2.65 1.56
N ARG A 189 -16.23 2.03 2.65
CA ARG A 189 -17.09 1.57 3.75
C ARG A 189 -17.85 2.75 4.34
N VAL A 190 -17.16 3.82 4.73
CA VAL A 190 -17.79 5.03 5.28
C VAL A 190 -18.81 5.64 4.32
N GLN A 191 -18.49 5.68 3.02
CA GLN A 191 -19.42 6.15 2.00
C GLN A 191 -20.61 5.21 1.84
N ALA A 192 -20.39 3.90 1.81
CA ALA A 192 -21.46 2.91 1.66
C ALA A 192 -22.43 2.94 2.84
N GLU A 193 -21.93 3.07 4.07
CA GLU A 193 -22.75 3.24 5.28
C GLU A 193 -23.63 4.50 5.18
N LYS A 194 -23.04 5.62 4.71
CA LYS A 194 -23.77 6.87 4.46
C LYS A 194 -24.84 6.74 3.38
N ASP A 195 -24.55 5.92 2.34
CA ASP A 195 -25.50 5.61 1.24
C ASP A 195 -26.57 4.57 1.64
N GLY A 196 -26.56 4.06 2.88
CA GLY A 196 -27.54 3.13 3.43
C GLY A 196 -27.29 1.65 3.08
N PHE A 197 -26.06 1.29 2.62
CA PHE A 197 -25.69 -0.10 2.43
C PHE A 197 -25.34 -0.77 3.76
N THR A 198 -25.61 -2.07 3.85
CA THR A 198 -25.31 -2.87 5.05
C THR A 198 -23.92 -3.51 4.95
N ILE A 199 -23.16 -3.43 6.04
CA ILE A 199 -21.95 -4.23 6.22
C ILE A 199 -22.41 -5.65 6.57
N VAL A 200 -22.18 -6.59 5.67
CA VAL A 200 -22.56 -8.00 5.84
C VAL A 200 -21.48 -8.74 6.64
N LEU A 201 -20.21 -8.37 6.42
CA LEU A 201 -19.08 -8.97 7.09
C LEU A 201 -17.92 -7.95 7.19
N ASP A 202 -17.36 -7.80 8.38
CA ASP A 202 -16.08 -7.12 8.56
C ASP A 202 -14.94 -8.14 8.39
N VAL A 203 -14.19 -8.01 7.30
CA VAL A 203 -13.06 -8.90 7.00
C VAL A 203 -11.96 -8.77 8.06
N ARG A 204 -11.82 -7.58 8.64
CA ARG A 204 -10.85 -7.32 9.71
C ARG A 204 -11.06 -8.22 10.92
N ASP A 205 -12.32 -8.45 11.31
CA ASP A 205 -12.63 -9.33 12.44
C ASP A 205 -12.33 -10.79 12.11
N SER A 206 -12.54 -11.19 10.86
CA SER A 206 -12.32 -12.57 10.41
C SER A 206 -10.84 -12.90 10.15
N LEU A 207 -10.02 -11.92 9.76
CA LEU A 207 -8.64 -12.09 9.29
C LEU A 207 -7.66 -11.11 9.98
N ALA A 208 -7.86 -10.87 11.28
CA ALA A 208 -7.11 -9.87 12.05
C ALA A 208 -5.59 -10.12 12.07
N GLU A 209 -5.17 -11.37 11.94
CA GLU A 209 -3.78 -11.80 11.98
C GLU A 209 -3.05 -11.68 10.63
N LEU A 210 -3.74 -11.31 9.54
CA LEU A 210 -3.17 -11.35 8.20
C LEU A 210 -2.80 -9.95 7.69
N PRO A 211 -1.59 -9.77 7.15
CA PRO A 211 -1.19 -8.49 6.56
C PRO A 211 -1.97 -8.25 5.27
N SER A 212 -2.37 -7.00 5.05
CA SER A 212 -3.04 -6.57 3.83
C SER A 212 -2.03 -6.22 2.74
N ASN A 213 -1.30 -5.12 2.94
CA ASN A 213 -0.32 -4.63 1.99
C ASN A 213 1.09 -4.69 2.57
N ILE A 214 2.05 -4.95 1.69
CA ILE A 214 3.47 -5.01 1.97
C ILE A 214 4.24 -4.18 0.94
N VAL A 215 5.48 -3.85 1.27
CA VAL A 215 6.44 -3.24 0.36
C VAL A 215 7.37 -4.32 -0.16
N ALA A 216 7.50 -4.43 -1.47
CA ALA A 216 8.39 -5.39 -2.10
C ALA A 216 9.23 -4.76 -3.21
N SER A 217 10.36 -5.38 -3.50
CA SER A 217 11.29 -5.02 -4.58
C SER A 217 11.87 -6.28 -5.22
N THR A 218 12.58 -6.14 -6.34
CA THR A 218 13.42 -7.26 -6.82
C THR A 218 14.62 -7.43 -5.90
N LYS A 219 15.09 -8.67 -5.72
CA LYS A 219 16.31 -8.98 -4.95
C LYS A 219 17.53 -8.27 -5.53
N GLU A 220 17.57 -8.13 -6.85
CA GLU A 220 18.65 -7.43 -7.55
C GLU A 220 18.68 -5.95 -7.21
N PHE A 221 17.53 -5.25 -7.35
CA PHE A 221 17.47 -3.82 -7.04
C PHE A 221 17.83 -3.55 -5.58
N ALA A 222 17.22 -4.27 -4.65
CA ALA A 222 17.45 -4.07 -3.21
C ALA A 222 18.93 -4.27 -2.84
N ARG A 223 19.59 -5.31 -3.43
CA ARG A 223 21.01 -5.59 -3.20
C ARG A 223 21.94 -4.58 -3.85
N SER A 224 21.64 -4.13 -5.06
CA SER A 224 22.46 -3.17 -5.79
C SER A 224 22.26 -1.72 -5.31
N ASN A 225 21.13 -1.42 -4.67
CA ASN A 225 20.77 -0.10 -4.17
C ASN A 225 20.34 -0.13 -2.70
N PRO A 226 21.19 -0.64 -1.77
CA PRO A 226 20.81 -0.83 -0.38
C PRO A 226 20.49 0.48 0.34
N ASP A 227 21.22 1.55 0.04
CA ASP A 227 21.02 2.86 0.64
C ASP A 227 19.71 3.50 0.16
N THR A 228 19.39 3.37 -1.13
CA THR A 228 18.12 3.85 -1.70
C THR A 228 16.94 3.14 -1.06
N THR A 229 17.01 1.81 -0.92
CA THR A 229 16.00 1.00 -0.26
C THR A 229 15.80 1.43 1.20
N THR A 230 16.88 1.61 1.93
CA THR A 230 16.87 2.07 3.33
C THR A 230 16.25 3.46 3.46
N ARG A 231 16.66 4.42 2.64
CA ARG A 231 16.16 5.80 2.63
C ARG A 231 14.67 5.86 2.30
N PHE A 232 14.21 5.06 1.34
CA PHE A 232 12.79 4.94 1.00
C PHE A 232 11.97 4.46 2.21
N LEU A 233 12.38 3.38 2.86
CA LEU A 233 11.68 2.83 4.02
C LEU A 233 11.66 3.83 5.19
N ARG A 234 12.74 4.56 5.42
CA ARG A 234 12.81 5.62 6.45
C ARG A 234 11.81 6.74 6.18
N ALA A 235 11.70 7.20 4.95
CA ALA A 235 10.74 8.24 4.58
C ALA A 235 9.29 7.77 4.77
N ILE A 236 8.97 6.52 4.41
CA ILE A 236 7.64 5.93 4.62
C ILE A 236 7.34 5.77 6.11
N ALA A 237 8.31 5.31 6.93
CA ALA A 237 8.15 5.19 8.38
C ALA A 237 7.80 6.55 9.02
N ARG A 238 8.53 7.61 8.67
CA ARG A 238 8.27 8.98 9.13
C ARG A 238 6.87 9.48 8.71
N ALA A 239 6.44 9.12 7.51
CA ALA A 239 5.09 9.45 7.05
C ALA A 239 4.01 8.73 7.86
N MET A 240 4.20 7.45 8.15
CA MET A 240 3.28 6.71 9.02
C MET A 240 3.22 7.27 10.43
N ASP A 241 4.36 7.70 10.98
CA ASP A 241 4.42 8.37 12.29
C ASP A 241 3.63 9.69 12.28
N LEU A 242 3.83 10.53 11.25
CA LEU A 242 3.08 11.77 11.10
C LEU A 242 1.57 11.53 11.00
N ILE A 243 1.14 10.53 10.22
CA ILE A 243 -0.27 10.15 10.07
C ILE A 243 -0.87 9.74 11.41
N ARG A 244 -0.15 8.97 12.23
CA ARG A 244 -0.60 8.55 13.55
C ARG A 244 -0.68 9.70 14.55
N GLN A 245 0.26 10.64 14.49
CA GLN A 245 0.33 11.79 15.39
C GLN A 245 -0.70 12.87 15.05
N ASP A 246 -0.94 13.11 13.76
CA ASP A 246 -1.78 14.21 13.30
C ASP A 246 -2.49 13.87 11.98
N LYS A 247 -3.71 13.35 12.09
CA LYS A 247 -4.54 12.99 10.94
C LYS A 247 -4.80 14.17 10.02
N ASP A 248 -4.98 15.36 10.57
CA ASP A 248 -5.34 16.54 9.79
C ASP A 248 -4.17 17.01 8.93
N LYS A 249 -2.94 16.91 9.41
CA LYS A 249 -1.74 17.14 8.60
C LYS A 249 -1.52 16.11 7.50
N ALA A 250 -2.12 14.92 7.62
CA ALA A 250 -2.01 13.88 6.58
C ALA A 250 -2.99 14.07 5.42
N ILE A 251 -4.16 14.69 5.66
CA ILE A 251 -5.23 14.79 4.66
C ILE A 251 -4.84 15.67 3.46
N ALA A 252 -4.27 16.85 3.70
CA ALA A 252 -3.89 17.75 2.61
C ALA A 252 -2.84 17.12 1.67
N PRO A 253 -1.72 16.53 2.15
CA PRO A 253 -0.79 15.81 1.30
C PRO A 253 -1.43 14.67 0.50
N GLY A 254 -2.37 13.92 1.10
CA GLY A 254 -3.12 12.87 0.41
C GLY A 254 -3.83 13.39 -0.82
N ARG A 255 -4.67 14.41 -0.65
CA ARG A 255 -5.41 15.05 -1.72
C ARG A 255 -4.49 15.68 -2.78
N ASP A 256 -3.49 16.43 -2.35
CA ASP A 256 -2.61 17.20 -3.23
C ASP A 256 -1.67 16.29 -4.04
N ASN A 257 -1.47 15.04 -3.60
CA ASN A 257 -0.69 14.02 -4.29
C ASN A 257 -1.56 12.97 -5.02
N GLY A 258 -2.80 13.30 -5.35
CA GLY A 258 -3.63 12.56 -6.29
C GLY A 258 -4.45 11.42 -5.70
N LEU A 259 -4.56 11.30 -4.37
CA LEU A 259 -5.52 10.38 -3.76
C LEU A 259 -6.94 10.89 -3.98
N ARG A 260 -7.81 10.00 -4.45
CA ARG A 260 -9.19 10.34 -4.82
C ARG A 260 -10.14 10.01 -3.67
N GLY A 261 -11.17 10.82 -3.50
CA GLY A 261 -12.20 10.64 -2.49
C GLY A 261 -12.53 11.95 -1.78
N ASP A 262 -13.60 11.94 -1.00
CA ASP A 262 -13.97 13.04 -0.13
C ASP A 262 -13.06 13.05 1.11
N ALA A 263 -12.37 14.17 1.34
CA ALA A 263 -11.39 14.29 2.42
C ALA A 263 -12.01 14.08 3.82
N ALA A 264 -13.28 14.48 4.03
CA ALA A 264 -13.95 14.26 5.31
C ALA A 264 -14.31 12.78 5.53
N ILE A 265 -14.68 12.08 4.45
CA ILE A 265 -14.91 10.63 4.48
C ILE A 265 -13.61 9.90 4.76
N GLU A 266 -12.54 10.26 4.06
CA GLU A 266 -11.25 9.60 4.22
C GLU A 266 -10.63 9.88 5.60
N ARG A 267 -10.82 11.09 6.16
CA ARG A 267 -10.44 11.40 7.53
C ARG A 267 -11.15 10.50 8.55
N LYS A 268 -12.44 10.26 8.38
CA LYS A 268 -13.19 9.32 9.21
C LYS A 268 -12.71 7.87 8.98
N ALA A 269 -12.41 7.53 7.74
CA ALA A 269 -11.93 6.19 7.38
C ALA A 269 -10.57 5.84 8.01
N LEU A 270 -9.72 6.85 8.31
CA LEU A 270 -8.46 6.63 9.02
C LEU A 270 -8.67 5.89 10.35
N ASP A 271 -9.77 6.09 11.04
CA ASP A 271 -10.08 5.42 12.31
C ASP A 271 -10.13 3.88 12.18
N TYR A 272 -10.42 3.37 10.97
CA TYR A 272 -10.47 1.94 10.70
C TYR A 272 -9.10 1.30 10.46
N TYR A 273 -8.06 2.06 10.08
CA TYR A 273 -6.79 1.46 9.68
C TYR A 273 -5.53 2.18 10.15
N ILE A 274 -5.64 3.32 10.81
CA ILE A 274 -4.47 4.12 11.23
C ILE A 274 -3.51 3.31 12.14
N GLN A 275 -4.06 2.47 13.01
CA GLN A 275 -3.28 1.61 13.90
C GLN A 275 -2.64 0.41 13.18
N ASP A 276 -3.08 0.13 11.95
CA ASP A 276 -2.57 -0.96 11.13
C ASP A 276 -1.47 -0.49 10.16
N LEU A 277 -1.24 0.83 10.06
CA LEU A 277 -0.10 1.36 9.32
C LEU A 277 1.17 0.97 10.06
N ASP A 278 1.94 0.05 9.50
CA ASP A 278 3.17 -0.45 10.11
C ASP A 278 4.18 -0.82 9.02
N ILE A 279 5.35 -0.18 9.11
CA ILE A 279 6.45 -0.48 8.19
C ILE A 279 7.19 -1.76 8.59
N GLY A 280 6.98 -2.27 9.81
CA GLY A 280 7.55 -3.49 10.32
C GLY A 280 7.05 -4.74 9.58
N ILE A 281 7.89 -5.75 9.50
CA ILE A 281 7.52 -7.07 8.98
C ILE A 281 7.23 -7.97 10.18
N ASN A 282 5.97 -8.30 10.38
CA ASN A 282 5.59 -9.27 11.41
C ASN A 282 5.71 -10.69 10.86
N LYS A 283 6.73 -11.43 11.31
CA LYS A 283 6.99 -12.82 10.89
C LYS A 283 5.78 -13.72 11.12
N ASN A 284 5.13 -13.64 12.27
CA ASN A 284 3.99 -14.48 12.60
C ASN A 284 2.81 -14.24 11.62
N ASN A 285 2.60 -12.98 11.21
CA ASN A 285 1.57 -12.65 10.24
C ASN A 285 1.93 -13.20 8.85
N VAL A 286 3.21 -13.14 8.46
CA VAL A 286 3.68 -13.75 7.20
C VAL A 286 3.49 -15.27 7.25
N GLU A 287 3.91 -15.93 8.32
CA GLU A 287 3.73 -17.38 8.50
C GLU A 287 2.25 -17.78 8.47
N ALA A 288 1.36 -17.02 9.13
CA ALA A 288 -0.07 -17.28 9.09
C ALA A 288 -0.61 -17.21 7.67
N LEU A 289 -0.16 -16.22 6.88
CA LEU A 289 -0.55 -16.09 5.47
C LEU A 289 0.03 -17.23 4.62
N LEU A 290 1.29 -17.62 4.82
CA LEU A 290 1.91 -18.75 4.11
C LEU A 290 1.14 -20.05 4.35
N ARG A 291 0.77 -20.35 5.61
CA ARG A 291 -0.06 -21.53 5.96
C ARG A 291 -1.40 -21.52 5.21
N LEU A 292 -2.09 -20.37 5.15
CA LEU A 292 -3.37 -20.26 4.44
C LEU A 292 -3.24 -20.34 2.92
N LEU A 293 -2.05 -20.08 2.39
CA LEU A 293 -1.74 -20.21 0.97
C LEU A 293 -1.20 -21.59 0.59
N ASP A 294 -1.13 -22.54 1.55
CA ASP A 294 -0.51 -23.86 1.39
C ASP A 294 0.95 -23.79 0.89
N ILE A 295 1.69 -22.77 1.36
CA ILE A 295 3.11 -22.58 1.04
C ILE A 295 3.97 -23.13 2.18
N ALA A 296 4.74 -24.16 1.90
CA ALA A 296 5.60 -24.84 2.87
C ALA A 296 7.00 -24.24 3.00
N ASP A 297 7.36 -23.28 2.17
CA ASP A 297 8.66 -22.61 2.21
C ASP A 297 8.87 -21.89 3.57
N PRO A 298 10.12 -21.83 4.09
CA PRO A 298 10.40 -21.11 5.33
C PRO A 298 10.20 -19.60 5.16
N PRO A 299 9.67 -18.90 6.19
CA PRO A 299 9.35 -17.47 6.11
C PRO A 299 10.52 -16.58 5.67
N GLU A 300 11.74 -16.91 6.05
CA GLU A 300 12.98 -16.17 5.74
C GLU A 300 13.27 -16.10 4.24
N LYS A 301 12.69 -16.99 3.44
CA LYS A 301 12.76 -16.94 1.97
C LYS A 301 12.10 -15.70 1.38
N PHE A 302 11.12 -15.15 2.08
CA PHE A 302 10.18 -14.15 1.55
C PHE A 302 10.57 -12.71 1.85
N PHE A 303 11.32 -12.45 2.92
CA PHE A 303 11.63 -11.07 3.33
C PHE A 303 13.10 -10.89 3.70
N ASP A 304 13.53 -9.64 3.59
CA ASP A 304 14.83 -9.16 4.08
C ASP A 304 14.59 -7.88 4.89
N ASP A 305 14.70 -7.99 6.21
CA ASP A 305 14.50 -6.90 7.16
C ASP A 305 15.77 -6.06 7.41
N THR A 306 16.89 -6.40 6.76
CA THR A 306 18.16 -5.70 6.91
C THR A 306 18.04 -4.21 6.56
N TYR A 307 17.33 -3.90 5.45
CA TYR A 307 17.10 -2.53 5.00
C TYR A 307 16.23 -1.76 5.98
N LEU A 308 15.20 -2.41 6.51
CA LEU A 308 14.29 -1.82 7.49
C LEU A 308 15.00 -1.57 8.81
N SER A 309 15.79 -2.53 9.28
CA SER A 309 16.60 -2.37 10.50
C SER A 309 17.54 -1.16 10.41
N ARG A 310 18.19 -0.96 9.25
CA ARG A 310 19.01 0.23 8.99
C ARG A 310 18.17 1.51 8.90
N ALA A 311 16.97 1.45 8.34
CA ALA A 311 16.08 2.60 8.22
C ALA A 311 15.60 3.12 9.58
N LEU A 312 15.39 2.22 10.54
CA LEU A 312 14.88 2.52 11.88
C LEU A 312 15.98 2.69 12.94
N ALA A 313 17.22 2.35 12.63
CA ALA A 313 18.36 2.64 13.50
C ALA A 313 18.50 4.16 13.66
N ARG A 314 18.52 4.63 14.93
CA ARG A 314 18.65 6.05 15.32
C ARG A 314 20.10 6.49 15.29
#